data_2eda388a475e5b5f603036aeed63049c
#
_entry.id   2eda388a475e5b5f603036aeed63049c
#
_cell.length_a   1.000
_cell.length_b   1.000
_cell.length_c   1.000
_cell.angle_alpha   90.00
_cell.angle_beta   90.00
_cell.angle_gamma   90.00
#
_symmetry.space_group_name_H-M   'P 1'
#
loop_
_entity.id
_entity.type
_entity.pdbx_description
1 polymer ?
#
loop_
_entity_poly.entity_id
_entity_poly.type
_entity_poly.pdbx_seq_one_letter_code
_entity_poly.pdbx_strand_id
1 'polypeptide(L)'
;FPGLNLALAAACDALGVRLIAVSSVTASTWGANQPGFTWPEMEAMLVEGGVIRPASVAVAAGGAADAAADLAGEDRALASRIRDAAAVRLGVPALRPGSFEEAVGLRLRAYRRAAAGAPVALYVNVGGAEASMGHSPAILGVGTGFVTGRALRGTRGVTAWFAEQGVPILMLLNVRELALRWGVGL
;
A
#
# COMPACT_ATOMS: atom_id res chain seq x y z
N PHE A 1 -5.66 -1.41 -8.61
CA PHE A 1 -4.41 -0.65 -8.78
C PHE A 1 -3.13 -1.50 -9.01
N PRO A 2 -3.17 -2.79 -9.41
CA PRO A 2 -1.97 -3.58 -9.66
C PRO A 2 -1.06 -2.95 -10.74
N GLY A 3 -1.66 -2.37 -11.78
CA GLY A 3 -0.91 -1.67 -12.82
C GLY A 3 -0.09 -0.48 -12.30
N LEU A 4 -0.61 0.26 -11.31
CA LEU A 4 0.17 1.35 -10.66
C LEU A 4 1.31 0.81 -9.79
N ASN A 5 1.10 -0.31 -9.10
CA ASN A 5 2.17 -0.95 -8.34
C ASN A 5 3.28 -1.46 -9.26
N LEU A 6 2.92 -2.07 -10.40
CA LEU A 6 3.88 -2.53 -11.38
C LEU A 6 4.64 -1.36 -12.03
N ALA A 7 3.93 -0.29 -12.40
CA ALA A 7 4.55 0.92 -12.95
C ALA A 7 5.50 1.57 -11.94
N LEU A 8 5.14 1.60 -10.65
CA LEU A 8 6.02 2.11 -9.59
C LEU A 8 7.28 1.25 -9.43
N ALA A 9 7.14 -0.10 -9.47
CA ALA A 9 8.28 -0.99 -9.42
C ALA A 9 9.22 -0.77 -10.61
N ALA A 10 8.68 -0.67 -11.83
CA ALA A 10 9.45 -0.40 -13.04
C ALA A 10 10.15 0.97 -12.99
N ALA A 11 9.46 2.00 -12.52
CA ALA A 11 10.04 3.34 -12.37
C ALA A 11 11.18 3.34 -11.34
N CYS A 12 11.02 2.68 -10.21
CA CYS A 12 12.06 2.57 -9.19
C CYS A 12 13.29 1.82 -9.73
N ASP A 13 13.08 0.74 -10.48
CA ASP A 13 14.17 0.00 -11.14
C ASP A 13 14.93 0.86 -12.15
N ALA A 14 14.19 1.59 -13.02
CA ALA A 14 14.80 2.47 -14.01
C ALA A 14 15.61 3.62 -13.38
N LEU A 15 15.18 4.11 -12.23
CA LEU A 15 15.84 5.18 -11.48
C LEU A 15 16.93 4.68 -10.52
N GLY A 16 17.12 3.37 -10.38
CA GLY A 16 18.04 2.80 -9.40
C GLY A 16 17.63 3.07 -7.95
N VAL A 17 16.33 3.33 -7.70
CA VAL A 17 15.78 3.63 -6.37
C VAL A 17 15.21 2.36 -5.76
N ARG A 18 15.49 2.13 -4.48
CA ARG A 18 14.93 0.98 -3.77
C ARG A 18 13.46 1.22 -3.43
N LEU A 19 12.58 0.32 -3.89
CA LEU A 19 11.19 0.29 -3.50
C LEU A 19 11.01 -0.56 -2.22
N ILE A 20 10.29 -0.01 -1.24
CA ILE A 20 9.89 -0.70 0.00
C ILE A 20 8.37 -0.59 0.12
N ALA A 21 7.67 -1.71 0.09
CA ALA A 21 6.21 -1.73 0.13
C ALA A 21 5.66 -2.54 1.31
N VAL A 22 4.48 -2.18 1.79
CA VAL A 22 3.61 -3.05 2.58
C VAL A 22 2.37 -3.29 1.75
N SER A 23 2.24 -4.51 1.26
CA SER A 23 1.16 -4.91 0.36
C SER A 23 -0.08 -5.35 1.13
N SER A 24 -1.26 -5.13 0.56
CA SER A 24 -2.55 -5.52 1.15
C SER A 24 -3.33 -6.41 0.19
N VAL A 25 -4.03 -7.42 0.76
CA VAL A 25 -4.88 -8.35 0.01
C VAL A 25 -6.13 -7.63 -0.50
N THR A 26 -6.91 -7.03 0.41
CA THR A 26 -8.14 -6.31 0.06
C THR A 26 -7.77 -4.88 -0.32
N ALA A 27 -7.65 -4.61 -1.60
CA ALA A 27 -7.16 -3.32 -2.05
C ALA A 27 -8.15 -2.54 -2.92
N SER A 28 -9.15 -3.17 -3.52
CA SER A 28 -10.03 -2.48 -4.46
C SER A 28 -11.29 -3.28 -4.76
N THR A 29 -12.38 -2.58 -5.05
CA THR A 29 -13.63 -3.14 -5.56
C THR A 29 -13.52 -3.64 -7.01
N TRP A 30 -12.43 -3.34 -7.73
CA TRP A 30 -12.26 -3.68 -9.14
C TRP A 30 -10.91 -4.36 -9.38
N GLY A 31 -10.95 -5.59 -9.91
CA GLY A 31 -9.81 -6.32 -10.42
C GLY A 31 -9.07 -7.15 -9.35
N ALA A 32 -8.13 -6.58 -8.64
CA ALA A 32 -7.21 -7.27 -7.74
C ALA A 32 -7.82 -7.80 -6.42
N ASN A 33 -9.10 -8.09 -6.39
CA ASN A 33 -9.83 -8.71 -5.27
C ASN A 33 -10.27 -10.15 -5.57
N GLN A 34 -9.84 -10.72 -6.68
CA GLN A 34 -10.07 -12.12 -7.03
C GLN A 34 -8.99 -13.00 -6.35
N PRO A 35 -9.37 -14.12 -5.71
CA PRO A 35 -8.39 -15.12 -5.26
C PRO A 35 -7.49 -15.57 -6.42
N GLY A 36 -6.19 -15.64 -6.18
CA GLY A 36 -5.18 -15.89 -7.20
C GLY A 36 -4.69 -14.64 -7.95
N PHE A 37 -5.39 -13.51 -7.83
CA PHE A 37 -5.08 -12.25 -8.50
C PHE A 37 -5.11 -11.03 -7.57
N THR A 38 -4.95 -11.21 -6.27
CA THR A 38 -4.68 -10.08 -5.37
C THR A 38 -3.27 -9.55 -5.61
N TRP A 39 -3.03 -8.28 -5.28
CA TRP A 39 -1.69 -7.72 -5.53
C TRP A 39 -0.55 -8.52 -4.88
N PRO A 40 -0.62 -8.95 -3.61
CA PRO A 40 0.46 -9.77 -3.03
C PRO A 40 0.70 -11.11 -3.75
N GLU A 41 -0.36 -11.73 -4.28
CA GLU A 41 -0.24 -12.97 -5.07
C GLU A 41 0.40 -12.69 -6.43
N MET A 42 0.01 -11.61 -7.11
CA MET A 42 0.63 -11.18 -8.36
C MET A 42 2.10 -10.81 -8.16
N GLU A 43 2.43 -10.06 -7.10
CA GLU A 43 3.81 -9.72 -6.77
C GLU A 43 4.66 -10.98 -6.58
N ALA A 44 4.15 -11.97 -5.83
CA ALA A 44 4.85 -13.23 -5.64
C ALA A 44 5.11 -13.95 -6.98
N MET A 45 4.12 -14.04 -7.87
CA MET A 45 4.29 -14.63 -9.20
C MET A 45 5.32 -13.88 -10.06
N LEU A 46 5.29 -12.54 -10.03
CA LEU A 46 6.21 -11.71 -10.81
C LEU A 46 7.65 -11.81 -10.29
N VAL A 47 7.83 -11.92 -8.98
CA VAL A 47 9.13 -12.13 -8.33
C VAL A 47 9.67 -13.52 -8.65
N GLU A 48 8.87 -14.57 -8.51
CA GLU A 48 9.23 -15.96 -8.84
C GLU A 48 9.58 -16.10 -10.33
N GLY A 49 8.89 -15.38 -11.20
CA GLY A 49 9.18 -15.31 -12.64
C GLY A 49 10.36 -14.41 -13.02
N GLY A 50 11.01 -13.76 -12.07
CA GLY A 50 12.13 -12.83 -12.32
C GLY A 50 11.75 -11.55 -13.07
N VAL A 51 10.47 -11.19 -13.08
CA VAL A 51 9.95 -10.00 -13.80
C VAL A 51 10.19 -8.71 -13.03
N ILE A 52 10.04 -8.77 -11.70
CA ILE A 52 10.29 -7.64 -10.79
C ILE A 52 11.14 -8.07 -9.61
N ARG A 53 11.81 -7.11 -8.97
CA ARG A 53 12.46 -7.34 -7.68
C ARG A 53 11.43 -7.34 -6.54
N PRO A 54 11.65 -8.09 -5.44
CA PRO A 54 10.78 -8.05 -4.28
C PRO A 54 10.71 -6.63 -3.71
N ALA A 55 9.51 -6.10 -3.58
CA ALA A 55 9.27 -4.78 -2.99
C ALA A 55 8.60 -4.87 -1.63
N SER A 56 7.72 -5.86 -1.43
CA SER A 56 7.01 -6.06 -0.18
C SER A 56 7.94 -6.50 0.94
N VAL A 57 7.84 -5.81 2.06
CA VAL A 57 8.54 -6.11 3.33
C VAL A 57 7.59 -6.64 4.40
N ALA A 58 6.30 -6.60 4.13
CA ALA A 58 5.23 -7.23 4.90
C ALA A 58 3.96 -7.32 4.06
N VAL A 59 3.06 -8.23 4.41
CA VAL A 59 1.73 -8.38 3.80
C VAL A 59 0.66 -8.21 4.88
N ALA A 60 -0.36 -7.38 4.60
CA ALA A 60 -1.53 -7.15 5.44
C ALA A 60 -2.79 -7.70 4.78
N ALA A 61 -3.85 -7.90 5.56
CA ALA A 61 -5.15 -8.24 4.99
C ALA A 61 -5.77 -7.04 4.24
N GLY A 62 -5.49 -5.81 4.67
CA GLY A 62 -6.12 -4.60 4.14
C GLY A 62 -7.51 -4.36 4.75
N GLY A 63 -8.33 -3.49 4.13
CA GLY A 63 -9.64 -3.14 4.63
C GLY A 63 -9.61 -2.39 5.96
N ALA A 64 -10.70 -2.45 6.73
CA ALA A 64 -10.79 -1.81 8.01
C ALA A 64 -9.76 -2.39 8.99
N ALA A 65 -9.11 -1.51 9.73
CA ALA A 65 -8.03 -1.81 10.67
C ALA A 65 -6.88 -2.64 10.05
N ASP A 66 -6.74 -2.67 8.71
CA ASP A 66 -5.75 -3.50 8.02
C ASP A 66 -5.89 -5.02 8.28
N ALA A 67 -7.04 -5.41 8.80
CA ALA A 67 -7.40 -6.76 9.25
C ALA A 67 -8.62 -7.32 8.49
N ALA A 68 -9.04 -6.67 7.39
CA ALA A 68 -10.28 -6.96 6.68
C ALA A 68 -11.49 -6.99 7.62
N ALA A 69 -11.53 -6.09 8.62
CA ALA A 69 -12.56 -6.09 9.67
C ALA A 69 -13.94 -5.66 9.15
N ASP A 70 -13.99 -5.03 7.99
CA ASP A 70 -15.19 -4.71 7.22
C ASP A 70 -15.77 -5.90 6.46
N LEU A 71 -15.03 -6.98 6.29
CA LEU A 71 -15.51 -8.24 5.74
C LEU A 71 -16.06 -9.15 6.83
N ALA A 72 -17.02 -9.97 6.49
CA ALA A 72 -17.66 -10.92 7.41
C ALA A 72 -17.31 -12.39 7.06
N GLY A 73 -17.38 -13.26 8.05
CA GLY A 73 -17.37 -14.71 7.89
C GLY A 73 -16.23 -15.23 7.02
N GLU A 74 -16.62 -15.91 5.95
CA GLU A 74 -15.70 -16.61 5.05
C GLU A 74 -14.79 -15.68 4.25
N ASP A 75 -15.26 -14.51 3.87
CA ASP A 75 -14.45 -13.53 3.09
C ASP A 75 -13.28 -13.01 3.92
N ARG A 76 -13.50 -12.71 5.20
CA ARG A 76 -12.41 -12.33 6.11
C ARG A 76 -11.41 -13.47 6.31
N ALA A 77 -11.91 -14.70 6.48
CA ALA A 77 -11.06 -15.86 6.61
C ALA A 77 -10.25 -16.10 5.33
N LEU A 78 -10.85 -15.91 4.14
CA LEU A 78 -10.19 -16.00 2.85
C LEU A 78 -9.08 -14.95 2.72
N ALA A 79 -9.37 -13.68 3.00
CA ALA A 79 -8.38 -12.61 2.96
C ALA A 79 -7.18 -12.90 3.88
N SER A 80 -7.45 -13.46 5.06
CA SER A 80 -6.41 -13.87 6.01
C SER A 80 -5.55 -15.02 5.48
N ARG A 81 -6.16 -16.04 4.86
CA ARG A 81 -5.41 -17.14 4.23
C ARG A 81 -4.55 -16.67 3.07
N ILE A 82 -5.08 -15.79 2.21
CA ILE A 82 -4.32 -15.21 1.09
C ILE A 82 -3.14 -14.39 1.61
N ARG A 83 -3.35 -13.53 2.63
CA ARG A 83 -2.27 -12.79 3.30
C ARG A 83 -1.14 -13.71 3.77
N ASP A 84 -1.50 -14.77 4.48
CA ASP A 84 -0.52 -15.68 5.07
C ASP A 84 0.23 -16.47 3.99
N ALA A 85 -0.46 -16.96 2.97
CA ALA A 85 0.14 -17.65 1.84
C ALA A 85 1.08 -16.74 1.04
N ALA A 86 0.65 -15.52 0.72
CA ALA A 86 1.48 -14.55 -0.01
C ALA A 86 2.70 -14.12 0.81
N ALA A 87 2.55 -13.92 2.12
CA ALA A 87 3.66 -13.59 3.01
C ALA A 87 4.74 -14.70 3.02
N VAL A 88 4.31 -15.97 3.05
CA VAL A 88 5.23 -17.12 2.96
C VAL A 88 5.96 -17.14 1.61
N ARG A 89 5.24 -16.98 0.48
CA ARG A 89 5.84 -16.97 -0.87
C ARG A 89 6.85 -15.83 -1.04
N LEU A 90 6.54 -14.65 -0.50
CA LEU A 90 7.42 -13.48 -0.55
C LEU A 90 8.55 -13.51 0.49
N GLY A 91 8.52 -14.45 1.45
CA GLY A 91 9.51 -14.54 2.53
C GLY A 91 9.46 -13.38 3.53
N VAL A 92 8.28 -12.79 3.75
CA VAL A 92 8.07 -11.62 4.59
C VAL A 92 7.02 -11.85 5.68
N PRO A 93 6.98 -11.06 6.77
CA PRO A 93 5.95 -11.21 7.80
C PRO A 93 4.55 -10.86 7.31
N ALA A 94 3.56 -11.62 7.80
CA ALA A 94 2.14 -11.28 7.73
C ALA A 94 1.78 -10.34 8.90
N LEU A 95 1.18 -9.17 8.61
CA LEU A 95 0.71 -8.25 9.64
C LEU A 95 -0.68 -8.69 10.15
N ARG A 96 -0.84 -8.72 11.48
CA ARG A 96 -2.09 -9.15 12.14
C ARG A 96 -2.47 -8.15 13.23
N PRO A 97 -2.87 -6.93 12.85
CA PRO A 97 -3.29 -5.92 13.84
C PRO A 97 -4.64 -6.26 14.46
N GLY A 98 -4.82 -5.88 15.72
CA GLY A 98 -6.09 -5.93 16.44
C GLY A 98 -6.83 -4.58 16.44
N SER A 99 -6.17 -3.49 16.02
CA SER A 99 -6.77 -2.14 15.94
C SER A 99 -6.14 -1.31 14.82
N PHE A 100 -6.77 -0.17 14.53
CA PHE A 100 -6.22 0.80 13.57
C PHE A 100 -4.84 1.33 14.00
N GLU A 101 -4.69 1.70 15.26
CA GLU A 101 -3.44 2.22 15.81
C GLU A 101 -2.32 1.18 15.72
N GLU A 102 -2.64 -0.06 16.02
CA GLU A 102 -1.71 -1.17 15.88
C GLU A 102 -1.33 -1.40 14.41
N ALA A 103 -2.28 -1.30 13.47
CA ALA A 103 -2.04 -1.42 12.04
C ALA A 103 -1.05 -0.37 11.54
N VAL A 104 -1.27 0.90 11.89
CA VAL A 104 -0.33 2.00 11.58
C VAL A 104 1.04 1.73 12.18
N GLY A 105 1.10 1.33 13.45
CA GLY A 105 2.35 1.02 14.15
C GLY A 105 3.12 -0.15 13.51
N LEU A 106 2.44 -1.22 13.10
CA LEU A 106 3.03 -2.37 12.42
C LEU A 106 3.63 -1.99 11.07
N ARG A 107 2.90 -1.22 10.27
CA ARG A 107 3.38 -0.72 8.96
C ARG A 107 4.61 0.18 9.13
N LEU A 108 4.58 1.13 10.06
CA LEU A 108 5.72 2.01 10.33
C LEU A 108 6.95 1.24 10.80
N ARG A 109 6.78 0.21 11.63
CA ARG A 109 7.89 -0.68 12.03
C ARG A 109 8.47 -1.43 10.84
N ALA A 110 7.62 -1.96 9.96
CA ALA A 110 8.05 -2.66 8.74
C ALA A 110 8.87 -1.74 7.83
N TYR A 111 8.39 -0.52 7.55
CA TYR A 111 9.11 0.46 6.76
C TYR A 111 10.45 0.85 7.38
N ARG A 112 10.47 1.20 8.68
CA ARG A 112 11.70 1.60 9.38
C ARG A 112 12.75 0.49 9.39
N ARG A 113 12.32 -0.75 9.66
CA ARG A 113 13.22 -1.92 9.64
C ARG A 113 13.82 -2.13 8.25
N ALA A 114 13.00 -2.05 7.22
CA ALA A 114 13.46 -2.24 5.85
C ALA A 114 14.34 -1.09 5.35
N ALA A 115 14.05 0.15 5.74
CA ALA A 115 14.87 1.31 5.39
C ALA A 115 16.25 1.27 6.07
N ALA A 116 16.38 0.58 7.22
CA ALA A 116 17.66 0.42 7.93
C ALA A 116 18.41 1.74 8.17
N GLY A 117 17.69 2.82 8.46
CA GLY A 117 18.25 4.16 8.67
C GLY A 117 18.46 4.99 7.39
N ALA A 118 18.26 4.42 6.21
CA ALA A 118 18.32 5.19 4.98
C ALA A 118 17.15 6.21 4.90
N PRO A 119 17.38 7.40 4.34
CA PRO A 119 16.33 8.39 4.19
C PRO A 119 15.25 7.92 3.20
N VAL A 120 13.99 8.19 3.52
CA VAL A 120 12.87 7.97 2.62
C VAL A 120 12.70 9.21 1.74
N ALA A 121 12.96 9.08 0.44
CA ALA A 121 12.91 10.19 -0.50
C ALA A 121 11.46 10.56 -0.88
N LEU A 122 10.56 9.58 -0.91
CA LEU A 122 9.16 9.76 -1.30
C LEU A 122 8.31 8.67 -0.64
N TYR A 123 7.16 9.04 -0.09
CA TYR A 123 6.12 8.08 0.27
C TYR A 123 5.02 8.07 -0.79
N VAL A 124 4.73 6.89 -1.31
CA VAL A 124 3.68 6.70 -2.33
C VAL A 124 2.54 5.90 -1.73
N ASN A 125 1.34 6.47 -1.72
CA ASN A 125 0.13 5.74 -1.34
C ASN A 125 -0.61 5.28 -2.59
N VAL A 126 -0.73 3.98 -2.79
CA VAL A 126 -1.47 3.38 -3.89
C VAL A 126 -2.77 2.78 -3.35
N GLY A 127 -3.89 3.40 -3.71
CA GLY A 127 -5.21 2.97 -3.26
C GLY A 127 -5.61 3.55 -1.89
N GLY A 128 -6.69 3.02 -1.33
CA GLY A 128 -7.41 3.60 -0.20
C GLY A 128 -7.37 2.79 1.11
N ALA A 129 -6.28 2.07 1.41
CA ALA A 129 -6.19 1.31 2.65
C ALA A 129 -6.28 2.22 3.88
N GLU A 130 -7.15 1.87 4.84
CA GLU A 130 -7.43 2.69 6.03
C GLU A 130 -6.17 2.98 6.84
N ALA A 131 -5.32 1.98 7.08
CA ALA A 131 -4.07 2.17 7.82
C ALA A 131 -3.11 3.16 7.13
N SER A 132 -3.13 3.24 5.79
CA SER A 132 -2.32 4.19 5.04
C SER A 132 -2.91 5.59 5.06
N MET A 133 -4.18 5.72 4.74
CA MET A 133 -4.86 7.01 4.57
C MET A 133 -5.36 7.61 5.89
N GLY A 134 -5.66 6.76 6.88
CA GLY A 134 -6.40 7.15 8.07
C GLY A 134 -7.91 7.02 7.88
N HIS A 135 -8.66 7.07 8.98
CA HIS A 135 -10.12 6.94 8.99
C HIS A 135 -10.84 8.27 9.28
N SER A 136 -10.11 9.39 9.30
CA SER A 136 -10.71 10.71 9.49
C SER A 136 -11.43 11.18 8.23
N PRO A 137 -12.60 11.85 8.34
CA PRO A 137 -13.27 12.48 7.21
C PRO A 137 -12.38 13.44 6.41
N ALA A 138 -11.32 13.99 7.02
CA ALA A 138 -10.35 14.84 6.35
C ALA A 138 -9.70 14.16 5.12
N ILE A 139 -9.64 12.83 5.08
CA ILE A 139 -9.07 12.09 3.96
C ILE A 139 -9.87 12.26 2.66
N LEU A 140 -11.17 12.52 2.75
CA LEU A 140 -12.04 12.72 1.60
C LEU A 140 -11.68 14.01 0.82
N GLY A 141 -11.03 14.97 1.49
CA GLY A 141 -10.54 16.21 0.88
C GLY A 141 -9.12 16.10 0.31
N VAL A 142 -8.44 14.97 0.49
CA VAL A 142 -7.08 14.77 -0.03
C VAL A 142 -7.18 14.36 -1.50
N GLY A 143 -6.64 15.19 -2.39
CA GLY A 143 -6.62 14.93 -3.81
C GLY A 143 -5.63 13.83 -4.21
N THR A 144 -5.55 13.58 -5.52
CA THR A 144 -4.56 12.69 -6.14
C THR A 144 -3.34 13.46 -6.63
N GLY A 145 -2.21 12.79 -6.82
CA GLY A 145 -0.92 13.41 -7.20
C GLY A 145 -0.07 13.81 -6.00
N PHE A 146 0.83 14.76 -6.17
CA PHE A 146 1.62 15.30 -5.04
C PHE A 146 0.73 16.11 -4.11
N VAL A 147 0.78 15.78 -2.80
CA VAL A 147 0.00 16.46 -1.77
C VAL A 147 0.90 17.05 -0.70
N THR A 148 0.45 18.15 -0.10
CA THR A 148 1.17 18.83 0.98
C THR A 148 0.80 18.20 2.33
N GLY A 149 1.71 18.23 3.31
CA GLY A 149 1.43 17.80 4.67
C GLY A 149 0.24 18.52 5.32
N ARG A 150 -0.07 19.75 4.87
CA ARG A 150 -1.25 20.50 5.34
C ARG A 150 -2.58 19.80 5.00
N ALA A 151 -2.67 19.20 3.79
CA ALA A 151 -3.86 18.48 3.34
C ALA A 151 -4.09 17.17 4.13
N LEU A 152 -3.05 16.65 4.78
CA LEU A 152 -3.08 15.39 5.52
C LEU A 152 -3.29 15.58 7.03
N ARG A 153 -3.41 16.82 7.52
CA ARG A 153 -3.60 17.07 8.94
C ARG A 153 -4.89 16.42 9.45
N GLY A 154 -4.75 15.65 10.54
CA GLY A 154 -5.86 14.97 11.17
C GLY A 154 -6.27 13.65 10.54
N THR A 155 -5.61 13.17 9.45
CA THR A 155 -5.93 11.87 8.83
C THR A 155 -5.43 10.68 9.63
N ARG A 156 -4.36 10.82 10.43
CA ARG A 156 -3.85 9.85 11.41
C ARG A 156 -3.33 8.52 10.85
N GLY A 157 -3.20 8.38 9.53
CA GLY A 157 -2.63 7.19 8.89
C GLY A 157 -1.11 7.26 8.71
N VAL A 158 -0.54 6.21 8.10
CA VAL A 158 0.89 6.15 7.76
C VAL A 158 1.30 7.32 6.86
N THR A 159 0.43 7.72 5.92
CA THR A 159 0.66 8.86 5.03
C THR A 159 0.86 10.17 5.81
N ALA A 160 0.01 10.42 6.81
CA ALA A 160 0.16 11.60 7.67
C ALA A 160 1.47 11.58 8.45
N TRP A 161 1.83 10.41 8.98
CA TRP A 161 3.09 10.26 9.71
C TRP A 161 4.32 10.62 8.85
N PHE A 162 4.39 10.12 7.60
CA PHE A 162 5.49 10.48 6.69
C PHE A 162 5.48 11.97 6.34
N ALA A 163 4.32 12.56 6.13
CA ALA A 163 4.18 14.00 5.87
C ALA A 163 4.68 14.86 7.05
N GLU A 164 4.42 14.43 8.29
CA GLU A 164 4.91 15.09 9.51
C GLU A 164 6.45 15.00 9.65
N GLN A 165 7.06 13.98 9.07
CA GLN A 165 8.53 13.85 8.98
C GLN A 165 9.14 14.67 7.81
N GLY A 166 8.33 15.44 7.09
CA GLY A 166 8.77 16.24 5.94
C GLY A 166 9.02 15.43 4.66
N VAL A 167 8.60 14.16 4.62
CA VAL A 167 8.73 13.31 3.43
C VAL A 167 7.68 13.75 2.39
N PRO A 168 8.06 13.97 1.12
CA PRO A 168 7.11 14.23 0.04
C PRO A 168 6.11 13.09 -0.10
N ILE A 169 4.86 13.41 -0.40
CA ILE A 169 3.76 12.44 -0.51
C ILE A 169 3.19 12.45 -1.92
N LEU A 170 3.08 11.26 -2.52
CA LEU A 170 2.39 11.04 -3.78
C LEU A 170 1.17 10.13 -3.55
N MET A 171 -0.03 10.64 -3.85
CA MET A 171 -1.29 9.92 -3.71
C MET A 171 -1.74 9.38 -5.08
N LEU A 172 -1.80 8.08 -5.24
CA LEU A 172 -2.24 7.40 -6.46
C LEU A 172 -3.64 6.79 -6.22
N LEU A 173 -4.65 7.65 -6.14
CA LEU A 173 -6.03 7.26 -5.79
C LEU A 173 -6.95 7.20 -7.00
N ASN A 174 -6.93 8.22 -7.85
CA ASN A 174 -7.81 8.36 -9.01
C ASN A 174 -6.98 8.33 -10.30
N VAL A 175 -6.93 7.15 -10.93
CA VAL A 175 -6.12 6.94 -12.15
C VAL A 175 -6.56 7.84 -13.30
N ARG A 176 -7.88 8.04 -13.45
CA ARG A 176 -8.41 8.90 -14.52
C ARG A 176 -8.00 10.35 -14.34
N GLU A 177 -8.12 10.87 -13.12
CA GLU A 177 -7.70 12.24 -12.81
C GLU A 177 -6.18 12.42 -13.00
N LEU A 178 -5.39 11.41 -12.57
CA LEU A 178 -3.95 11.42 -12.80
C LEU A 178 -3.61 11.44 -14.28
N ALA A 179 -4.25 10.59 -15.09
CA ALA A 179 -4.03 10.54 -16.53
C ALA A 179 -4.33 11.89 -17.18
N LEU A 180 -5.50 12.49 -16.88
CA LEU A 180 -5.88 13.80 -17.41
C LEU A 180 -4.89 14.90 -16.98
N ARG A 181 -4.48 14.92 -15.73
CA ARG A 181 -3.53 15.92 -15.19
C ARG A 181 -2.15 15.85 -15.86
N TRP A 182 -1.72 14.67 -16.25
CA TRP A 182 -0.39 14.44 -16.84
C TRP A 182 -0.44 14.26 -18.37
N GLY A 183 -1.58 14.55 -18.99
CA GLY A 183 -1.73 14.53 -20.44
C GLY A 183 -1.66 13.12 -21.06
N VAL A 184 -1.94 12.09 -20.26
CA VAL A 184 -2.05 10.73 -20.77
C VAL A 184 -3.45 10.57 -21.35
N GLY A 185 -3.54 10.22 -22.66
CA GLY A 185 -4.82 9.93 -23.31
C GLY A 185 -5.55 8.77 -22.62
N LEU A 186 -6.89 8.88 -22.54
CA LEU A 186 -7.76 7.84 -22.00
C LEU A 186 -8.34 6.99 -23.12
#